data_1504f3d715c682a477e5d3edd5926066
#
_entry.id   1504f3d715c682a477e5d3edd5926066
#
_cell.length_a   1.000
_cell.length_b   1.000
_cell.length_c   1.000
_cell.angle_alpha   90.00
_cell.angle_beta   90.00
_cell.angle_gamma   90.00
#
_symmetry.space_group_name_H-M   'P 1'
#
loop_
_entity.id
_entity.type
_entity.pdbx_description
1 polymer ?
#
loop_
_entity_poly.entity_id
_entity_poly.type
_entity_poly.pdbx_seq_one_letter_code
_entity_poly.pdbx_strand_id
1 'polypeptide(L)'
;NEVPFAVIEFGLYEGVVTVMETLVAPEKRGQGMGSKAIKELLEKSKTIIGIDIEKAEAIIFPSNIASQKAFEKAGFKYHHTHEDGDAMTYVYEVNPIAKHYDILINEGNDPVHDPEPLKAYMDKWDGQVFIDKMQLSKDKTVLEIGVGTGRIAVRTAPLCNEFYGIDISPETIKGATKNLEEYQNVNLICDDFTTHSFNTTFDVIYSSLTFMHIKDKHNAINKVQQLLKNGGLFVLSTDKNQDQFIDIGSNKIEVYPDTTEEILQCISNSAMKMLEHYETEFANVFVCKKGVI
;
A
#
# COMPACT_ATOMS: atom_id res chain seq x y z
N ASN A 1 -33.52 -16.46 8.07
CA ASN A 1 -33.85 -15.34 7.15
C ASN A 1 -32.99 -14.16 7.56
N GLU A 2 -31.94 -13.88 6.81
CA GLU A 2 -31.15 -12.65 7.01
C GLU A 2 -31.96 -11.46 6.49
N VAL A 3 -32.09 -10.43 7.29
CA VAL A 3 -32.73 -9.18 6.86
C VAL A 3 -31.69 -8.33 6.16
N PRO A 4 -31.92 -7.92 4.89
CA PRO A 4 -31.00 -7.06 4.19
C PRO A 4 -30.80 -5.74 4.95
N PHE A 5 -29.55 -5.32 5.13
CA PHE A 5 -29.23 -4.06 5.82
C PHE A 5 -28.97 -2.90 4.85
N ALA A 6 -28.70 -3.19 3.60
CA ALA A 6 -28.50 -2.21 2.55
C ALA A 6 -28.94 -2.75 1.18
N VAL A 7 -29.28 -1.84 0.27
CA VAL A 7 -29.58 -2.10 -1.15
C VAL A 7 -28.72 -1.15 -1.96
N ILE A 8 -28.10 -1.66 -3.03
CA ILE A 8 -27.32 -0.86 -3.98
C ILE A 8 -27.95 -1.05 -5.36
N GLU A 9 -28.32 0.06 -5.99
CA GLU A 9 -28.70 0.11 -7.38
C GLU A 9 -27.51 0.60 -8.22
N PHE A 10 -27.21 -0.09 -9.32
CA PHE A 10 -26.11 0.28 -10.19
C PHE A 10 -26.44 -0.02 -11.66
N GLY A 11 -25.83 0.74 -12.56
CA GLY A 11 -25.82 0.50 -13.99
C GLY A 11 -24.43 0.08 -14.46
N LEU A 12 -24.37 -0.65 -15.57
CA LEU A 12 -23.12 -0.97 -16.26
C LEU A 12 -23.17 -0.38 -17.66
N TYR A 13 -22.21 0.50 -17.97
CA TYR A 13 -22.07 1.11 -19.27
C TYR A 13 -20.60 1.13 -19.70
N GLU A 14 -20.28 0.57 -20.86
CA GLU A 14 -18.92 0.50 -21.42
C GLU A 14 -17.84 -0.01 -20.44
N GLY A 15 -18.19 -0.97 -19.58
CA GLY A 15 -17.28 -1.54 -18.59
C GLY A 15 -17.14 -0.72 -17.29
N VAL A 16 -17.83 0.43 -17.19
CA VAL A 16 -17.86 1.24 -15.97
C VAL A 16 -19.14 0.95 -15.20
N VAL A 17 -19.02 0.69 -13.92
CA VAL A 17 -20.16 0.56 -13.00
C VAL A 17 -20.52 1.93 -12.44
N THR A 18 -21.73 2.40 -12.70
CA THR A 18 -22.26 3.61 -12.08
C THR A 18 -23.16 3.22 -10.90
N VAL A 19 -22.75 3.58 -9.69
CA VAL A 19 -23.60 3.39 -8.50
C VAL A 19 -24.62 4.53 -8.46
N MET A 20 -25.88 4.16 -8.65
CA MET A 20 -27.01 5.10 -8.78
C MET A 20 -27.64 5.42 -7.44
N GLU A 21 -27.82 4.40 -6.60
CA GLU A 21 -28.42 4.56 -5.27
C GLU A 21 -27.82 3.58 -4.26
N THR A 22 -27.62 4.05 -3.04
CA THR A 22 -27.24 3.22 -1.89
C THR A 22 -28.14 3.52 -0.73
N LEU A 23 -29.05 2.61 -0.44
CA LEU A 23 -30.00 2.70 0.68
C LEU A 23 -29.52 1.83 1.85
N VAL A 24 -29.44 2.42 3.03
CA VAL A 24 -29.13 1.71 4.27
C VAL A 24 -30.35 1.75 5.20
N ALA A 25 -30.70 0.60 5.75
CA ALA A 25 -31.80 0.47 6.73
C ALA A 25 -31.65 1.52 7.86
N PRO A 26 -32.71 2.26 8.23
CA PRO A 26 -32.63 3.39 9.16
C PRO A 26 -31.89 3.07 10.46
N GLU A 27 -32.14 1.91 11.05
CA GLU A 27 -31.54 1.43 12.29
C GLU A 27 -30.04 1.04 12.15
N LYS A 28 -29.54 0.98 10.92
CA LYS A 28 -28.12 0.66 10.59
C LYS A 28 -27.32 1.87 10.09
N ARG A 29 -27.95 3.04 9.98
CA ARG A 29 -27.28 4.27 9.56
C ARG A 29 -26.28 4.75 10.62
N GLY A 30 -25.25 5.48 10.20
CA GLY A 30 -24.19 5.97 11.08
C GLY A 30 -23.20 4.89 11.55
N GLN A 31 -23.41 3.61 11.21
CA GLN A 31 -22.59 2.48 11.63
C GLN A 31 -21.60 1.99 10.54
N GLY A 32 -21.42 2.76 9.47
CA GLY A 32 -20.51 2.39 8.35
C GLY A 32 -21.09 1.34 7.39
N MET A 33 -22.36 0.99 7.50
CA MET A 33 -22.97 -0.06 6.67
C MET A 33 -23.05 0.30 5.19
N GLY A 34 -23.18 1.58 4.83
CA GLY A 34 -23.12 2.04 3.43
C GLY A 34 -21.77 1.75 2.78
N SER A 35 -20.69 2.16 3.41
CA SER A 35 -19.34 1.89 2.89
C SER A 35 -19.03 0.39 2.87
N LYS A 36 -19.52 -0.38 3.85
CA LYS A 36 -19.36 -1.84 3.85
C LYS A 36 -20.06 -2.49 2.66
N ALA A 37 -21.29 -2.10 2.37
CA ALA A 37 -22.06 -2.64 1.26
C ALA A 37 -21.41 -2.30 -0.11
N ILE A 38 -20.92 -1.06 -0.27
CA ILE A 38 -20.21 -0.63 -1.48
C ILE A 38 -18.92 -1.45 -1.65
N LYS A 39 -18.10 -1.61 -0.60
CA LYS A 39 -16.91 -2.45 -0.64
C LYS A 39 -17.24 -3.89 -1.02
N GLU A 40 -18.25 -4.47 -0.43
CA GLU A 40 -18.65 -5.85 -0.72
C GLU A 40 -19.12 -6.02 -2.18
N LEU A 41 -19.81 -5.02 -2.76
CA LEU A 41 -20.10 -5.01 -4.20
C LEU A 41 -18.81 -5.02 -5.04
N LEU A 42 -17.86 -4.16 -4.75
CA LEU A 42 -16.61 -4.05 -5.50
C LEU A 42 -15.76 -5.33 -5.38
N GLU A 43 -15.55 -5.83 -4.17
CA GLU A 43 -14.71 -6.99 -3.87
C GLU A 43 -15.29 -8.32 -4.39
N LYS A 44 -16.63 -8.44 -4.36
CA LYS A 44 -17.34 -9.67 -4.75
C LYS A 44 -18.07 -9.55 -6.07
N SER A 45 -17.79 -8.53 -6.86
CA SER A 45 -18.51 -8.22 -8.10
C SER A 45 -18.59 -9.41 -9.03
N LYS A 46 -17.48 -10.13 -9.23
CA LYS A 46 -17.45 -11.35 -10.07
C LYS A 46 -18.42 -12.42 -9.58
N THR A 47 -18.53 -12.62 -8.28
CA THR A 47 -19.43 -13.62 -7.70
C THR A 47 -20.90 -13.13 -7.70
N ILE A 48 -21.12 -11.85 -7.46
CA ILE A 48 -22.46 -11.26 -7.32
C ILE A 48 -23.10 -10.98 -8.69
N ILE A 49 -22.31 -10.42 -9.62
CA ILE A 49 -22.80 -9.92 -10.92
C ILE A 49 -22.09 -10.49 -12.14
N GLY A 50 -21.13 -11.41 -11.95
CA GLY A 50 -20.42 -12.12 -13.03
C GLY A 50 -19.29 -11.33 -13.71
N ILE A 51 -18.99 -10.10 -13.24
CA ILE A 51 -17.95 -9.21 -13.79
C ILE A 51 -17.04 -8.69 -12.70
N ASP A 52 -15.73 -8.58 -12.99
CA ASP A 52 -14.79 -7.84 -12.16
C ASP A 52 -14.97 -6.34 -12.41
N ILE A 53 -15.24 -5.57 -11.35
CA ILE A 53 -15.34 -4.12 -11.44
C ILE A 53 -13.94 -3.53 -11.35
N GLU A 54 -13.41 -3.05 -12.46
CA GLU A 54 -12.13 -2.35 -12.50
C GLU A 54 -12.29 -0.85 -12.31
N LYS A 55 -13.45 -0.32 -12.72
CA LYS A 55 -13.80 1.10 -12.55
C LYS A 55 -15.26 1.24 -12.15
N ALA A 56 -15.51 2.11 -11.18
CA ALA A 56 -16.87 2.49 -10.80
C ALA A 56 -16.95 4.01 -10.58
N GLU A 57 -18.14 4.56 -10.81
CA GLU A 57 -18.43 5.97 -10.62
C GLU A 57 -19.66 6.12 -9.73
N ALA A 58 -19.69 7.21 -8.97
CA ALA A 58 -20.85 7.62 -8.19
C ALA A 58 -21.06 9.12 -8.33
N ILE A 59 -22.29 9.54 -8.59
CA ILE A 59 -22.67 10.95 -8.67
C ILE A 59 -23.37 11.31 -7.37
N ILE A 60 -22.80 12.25 -6.62
CA ILE A 60 -23.23 12.59 -5.27
C ILE A 60 -23.50 14.09 -5.19
N PHE A 61 -24.66 14.47 -4.63
CA PHE A 61 -24.97 15.87 -4.38
C PHE A 61 -24.02 16.47 -3.30
N PRO A 62 -23.54 17.73 -3.49
CA PRO A 62 -22.64 18.38 -2.53
C PRO A 62 -23.18 18.43 -1.09
N SER A 63 -24.48 18.48 -0.92
CA SER A 63 -25.14 18.45 0.40
C SER A 63 -25.17 17.06 1.07
N ASN A 64 -24.90 15.97 0.31
CA ASN A 64 -24.97 14.60 0.83
C ASN A 64 -23.62 14.13 1.40
N ILE A 65 -23.18 14.79 2.48
CA ILE A 65 -21.92 14.49 3.17
C ILE A 65 -21.83 13.02 3.64
N ALA A 66 -22.98 12.41 3.98
CA ALA A 66 -23.01 11.02 4.43
C ALA A 66 -22.59 10.05 3.30
N SER A 67 -23.10 10.26 2.08
CA SER A 67 -22.69 9.49 0.90
C SER A 67 -21.22 9.75 0.54
N GLN A 68 -20.78 11.02 0.51
CA GLN A 68 -19.38 11.34 0.23
C GLN A 68 -18.44 10.53 1.13
N LYS A 69 -18.64 10.60 2.45
CA LYS A 69 -17.85 9.81 3.41
C LYS A 69 -17.97 8.30 3.25
N ALA A 70 -19.15 7.79 2.85
CA ALA A 70 -19.35 6.36 2.65
C ALA A 70 -18.59 5.87 1.41
N PHE A 71 -18.61 6.63 0.31
CA PHE A 71 -17.90 6.33 -0.92
C PHE A 71 -16.38 6.51 -0.75
N GLU A 72 -15.91 7.60 -0.12
CA GLU A 72 -14.49 7.78 0.22
C GLU A 72 -13.96 6.60 1.07
N LYS A 73 -14.71 6.20 2.09
CA LYS A 73 -14.37 5.03 2.93
C LYS A 73 -14.40 3.71 2.16
N ALA A 74 -15.13 3.64 1.05
CA ALA A 74 -15.16 2.48 0.16
C ALA A 74 -14.06 2.52 -0.93
N GLY A 75 -13.20 3.56 -0.94
CA GLY A 75 -12.07 3.68 -1.86
C GLY A 75 -12.32 4.58 -3.06
N PHE A 76 -13.51 5.20 -3.17
CA PHE A 76 -13.75 6.20 -4.20
C PHE A 76 -13.01 7.50 -3.88
N LYS A 77 -12.51 8.16 -4.91
CA LYS A 77 -11.86 9.47 -4.83
C LYS A 77 -12.71 10.52 -5.52
N TYR A 78 -12.79 11.72 -4.94
CA TYR A 78 -13.40 12.87 -5.62
C TYR A 78 -12.66 13.12 -6.94
N HIS A 79 -13.41 13.29 -8.02
CA HIS A 79 -12.88 13.54 -9.35
C HIS A 79 -13.14 14.99 -9.80
N HIS A 80 -14.41 15.39 -9.88
CA HIS A 80 -14.79 16.77 -10.23
C HIS A 80 -16.20 17.12 -9.74
N THR A 81 -16.49 18.42 -9.71
CA THR A 81 -17.84 18.95 -9.57
C THR A 81 -18.38 19.28 -10.96
N HIS A 82 -19.65 18.97 -11.22
CA HIS A 82 -20.31 19.30 -12.48
C HIS A 82 -20.38 20.83 -12.68
N GLU A 83 -20.45 21.31 -13.93
CA GLU A 83 -20.40 22.73 -14.28
C GLU A 83 -21.52 23.55 -13.61
N ASP A 84 -22.69 22.96 -13.42
CA ASP A 84 -23.83 23.56 -12.72
C ASP A 84 -23.66 23.59 -11.19
N GLY A 85 -22.66 22.92 -10.64
CA GLY A 85 -22.37 22.82 -9.22
C GLY A 85 -23.34 21.89 -8.46
N ASP A 86 -24.29 21.26 -9.13
CA ASP A 86 -25.37 20.48 -8.49
C ASP A 86 -24.93 19.07 -8.11
N ALA A 87 -23.86 18.56 -8.70
CA ALA A 87 -23.36 17.21 -8.47
C ALA A 87 -21.83 17.12 -8.43
N MET A 88 -21.32 16.11 -7.75
CA MET A 88 -19.92 15.74 -7.65
C MET A 88 -19.75 14.31 -8.13
N THR A 89 -18.77 14.06 -8.99
CA THR A 89 -18.38 12.72 -9.40
C THR A 89 -17.27 12.19 -8.52
N TYR A 90 -17.49 11.01 -8.00
CA TYR A 90 -16.50 10.19 -7.30
C TYR A 90 -16.18 8.96 -8.15
N VAL A 91 -14.90 8.62 -8.25
CA VAL A 91 -14.41 7.49 -9.07
C VAL A 91 -13.66 6.50 -8.19
N TYR A 92 -14.00 5.24 -8.35
CA TYR A 92 -13.22 4.10 -7.87
C TYR A 92 -12.51 3.49 -9.08
N GLU A 93 -11.24 3.22 -8.94
CA GLU A 93 -10.44 2.53 -9.95
C GLU A 93 -9.50 1.57 -9.24
N VAL A 94 -9.50 0.32 -9.68
CA VAL A 94 -8.63 -0.70 -9.12
C VAL A 94 -7.18 -0.31 -9.43
N ASN A 95 -6.37 -0.23 -8.38
CA ASN A 95 -4.94 -0.02 -8.57
C ASN A 95 -4.34 -1.28 -9.24
N PRO A 96 -3.73 -1.15 -10.44
CA PRO A 96 -3.20 -2.31 -11.17
C PRO A 96 -2.09 -3.03 -10.40
N ILE A 97 -1.32 -2.30 -9.56
CA ILE A 97 -0.28 -2.88 -8.71
C ILE A 97 -0.93 -3.72 -7.61
N ALA A 98 -1.92 -3.16 -6.89
CA ALA A 98 -2.65 -3.90 -5.87
C ALA A 98 -3.28 -5.18 -6.44
N LYS A 99 -3.95 -5.07 -7.59
CA LYS A 99 -4.56 -6.22 -8.30
C LYS A 99 -3.53 -7.29 -8.66
N HIS A 100 -2.34 -6.88 -9.13
CA HIS A 100 -1.26 -7.82 -9.46
C HIS A 100 -0.85 -8.65 -8.24
N TYR A 101 -0.59 -7.99 -7.11
CA TYR A 101 -0.19 -8.69 -5.88
C TYR A 101 -1.33 -9.49 -5.26
N ASP A 102 -2.58 -9.03 -5.34
CA ASP A 102 -3.75 -9.84 -4.95
C ASP A 102 -3.83 -11.16 -5.72
N ILE A 103 -3.57 -11.11 -7.04
CA ILE A 103 -3.53 -12.31 -7.89
C ILE A 103 -2.39 -13.25 -7.45
N LEU A 104 -1.18 -12.73 -7.23
CA LEU A 104 -0.03 -13.53 -6.79
C LEU A 104 -0.32 -14.26 -5.47
N ILE A 105 -0.91 -13.56 -4.49
CA ILE A 105 -1.28 -14.20 -3.21
C ILE A 105 -2.35 -15.26 -3.40
N ASN A 106 -3.36 -15.00 -4.23
CA ASN A 106 -4.41 -15.98 -4.53
C ASN A 106 -3.89 -17.19 -5.32
N GLU A 107 -2.78 -17.07 -6.05
CA GLU A 107 -2.03 -18.15 -6.69
C GLU A 107 -1.11 -18.89 -5.71
N GLY A 108 -1.06 -18.50 -4.45
CA GLY A 108 -0.29 -19.16 -3.39
C GLY A 108 1.13 -18.64 -3.21
N ASN A 109 1.46 -17.47 -3.76
CA ASN A 109 2.77 -16.84 -3.57
C ASN A 109 2.83 -16.15 -2.21
N ASP A 110 3.45 -16.79 -1.23
CA ASP A 110 3.71 -16.22 0.09
C ASP A 110 5.18 -16.41 0.48
N PRO A 111 6.03 -15.38 0.26
CA PRO A 111 7.47 -15.47 0.50
C PRO A 111 7.88 -15.80 1.94
N VAL A 112 7.00 -15.62 2.92
CA VAL A 112 7.25 -16.02 4.31
C VAL A 112 7.40 -17.53 4.43
N HIS A 113 6.63 -18.27 3.63
CA HIS A 113 6.58 -19.73 3.64
C HIS A 113 7.42 -20.40 2.54
N ASP A 114 8.21 -19.61 1.81
CA ASP A 114 9.13 -20.14 0.80
C ASP A 114 10.14 -21.15 1.41
N PRO A 115 10.56 -22.16 0.64
CA PRO A 115 11.63 -23.05 1.06
C PRO A 115 12.96 -22.28 1.18
N GLU A 116 13.84 -22.75 2.08
CA GLU A 116 15.13 -22.10 2.39
C GLU A 116 15.98 -21.71 1.18
N PRO A 117 16.07 -22.51 0.09
CA PRO A 117 16.83 -22.09 -1.10
C PRO A 117 16.25 -20.82 -1.76
N LEU A 118 14.92 -20.64 -1.73
CA LEU A 118 14.27 -19.46 -2.31
C LEU A 118 14.40 -18.24 -1.38
N LYS A 119 14.30 -18.43 -0.06
CA LYS A 119 14.62 -17.40 0.92
C LYS A 119 16.07 -16.90 0.77
N ALA A 120 17.03 -17.81 0.67
CA ALA A 120 18.43 -17.47 0.43
C ALA A 120 18.65 -16.75 -0.91
N TYR A 121 17.85 -17.08 -1.93
CA TYR A 121 17.87 -16.38 -3.20
C TYR A 121 17.34 -14.94 -3.04
N MET A 122 16.23 -14.74 -2.32
CA MET A 122 15.69 -13.41 -2.02
C MET A 122 16.64 -12.56 -1.17
N ASP A 123 17.43 -13.17 -0.30
CA ASP A 123 18.44 -12.45 0.50
C ASP A 123 19.54 -11.79 -0.35
N LYS A 124 19.61 -12.07 -1.67
CA LYS A 124 20.50 -11.38 -2.59
C LYS A 124 20.09 -9.93 -2.90
N TRP A 125 18.85 -9.52 -2.56
CA TRP A 125 18.38 -8.13 -2.59
C TRP A 125 18.52 -7.45 -1.23
N ASP A 126 18.17 -8.14 -0.12
CA ASP A 126 17.92 -7.54 1.17
C ASP A 126 18.17 -8.52 2.34
N GLY A 127 19.30 -9.22 2.31
CA GLY A 127 19.69 -10.18 3.35
C GLY A 127 20.02 -9.57 4.71
N GLN A 128 20.70 -10.34 5.56
CA GLN A 128 20.98 -9.94 6.94
C GLN A 128 21.70 -8.59 7.05
N VAL A 129 22.63 -8.29 6.13
CA VAL A 129 23.35 -6.99 6.13
C VAL A 129 22.39 -5.81 5.99
N PHE A 130 21.35 -5.92 5.16
CA PHE A 130 20.31 -4.90 5.02
C PHE A 130 19.58 -4.65 6.34
N ILE A 131 19.23 -5.71 7.05
CA ILE A 131 18.58 -5.63 8.38
C ILE A 131 19.53 -5.01 9.42
N ASP A 132 20.79 -5.40 9.42
CA ASP A 132 21.79 -4.86 10.38
C ASP A 132 21.98 -3.35 10.22
N LYS A 133 21.87 -2.82 8.97
CA LYS A 133 21.95 -1.37 8.69
C LYS A 133 20.79 -0.57 9.31
N MET A 134 19.66 -1.18 9.61
CA MET A 134 18.53 -0.55 10.31
C MET A 134 18.85 -0.23 11.77
N GLN A 135 19.85 -0.89 12.38
CA GLN A 135 20.23 -0.71 13.79
C GLN A 135 19.01 -0.81 14.73
N LEU A 136 18.19 -1.84 14.54
CA LEU A 136 16.95 -2.04 15.30
C LEU A 136 17.23 -2.26 16.79
N SER A 137 16.32 -1.79 17.63
CA SER A 137 16.35 -1.98 19.09
C SER A 137 14.94 -1.83 19.69
N LYS A 138 14.75 -2.36 20.88
CA LYS A 138 13.46 -2.42 21.58
C LYS A 138 12.86 -1.08 22.01
N ASP A 139 13.49 0.02 21.73
CA ASP A 139 13.02 1.40 21.97
C ASP A 139 12.57 2.10 20.67
N LYS A 140 12.76 1.48 19.50
CA LYS A 140 12.49 2.10 18.21
C LYS A 140 11.10 1.83 17.66
N THR A 141 10.53 2.84 17.03
CA THR A 141 9.33 2.75 16.17
C THR A 141 9.79 2.64 14.72
N VAL A 142 9.30 1.62 14.01
CA VAL A 142 9.79 1.22 12.68
C VAL A 142 8.65 1.21 11.68
N LEU A 143 8.92 1.65 10.43
CA LEU A 143 7.99 1.53 9.29
C LEU A 143 8.64 0.74 8.16
N GLU A 144 7.95 -0.27 7.67
CA GLU A 144 8.24 -0.93 6.39
C GLU A 144 7.27 -0.41 5.32
N ILE A 145 7.82 0.11 4.22
CA ILE A 145 7.05 0.51 3.03
C ILE A 145 7.05 -0.65 2.05
N GLY A 146 5.86 -1.16 1.70
CA GLY A 146 5.69 -2.37 0.90
C GLY A 146 5.95 -3.62 1.74
N VAL A 147 5.22 -3.78 2.83
CA VAL A 147 5.42 -4.92 3.76
C VAL A 147 5.13 -6.28 3.14
N GLY A 148 4.34 -6.31 2.03
CA GLY A 148 3.92 -7.56 1.41
C GLY A 148 3.23 -8.49 2.41
N THR A 149 3.52 -9.79 2.34
CA THR A 149 3.04 -10.77 3.34
C THR A 149 3.90 -10.81 4.61
N GLY A 150 4.90 -9.92 4.72
CA GLY A 150 5.74 -9.79 5.91
C GLY A 150 7.09 -10.50 5.85
N ARG A 151 7.65 -10.76 4.66
CA ARG A 151 8.91 -11.50 4.49
C ARG A 151 10.08 -10.90 5.30
N ILE A 152 10.22 -9.58 5.32
CA ILE A 152 11.24 -8.90 6.15
C ILE A 152 10.68 -8.64 7.55
N ALA A 153 9.38 -8.31 7.66
CA ALA A 153 8.71 -8.01 8.92
C ALA A 153 8.84 -9.10 9.98
N VAL A 154 8.75 -10.39 9.62
CA VAL A 154 8.94 -11.52 10.56
C VAL A 154 10.34 -11.52 11.22
N ARG A 155 11.33 -10.90 10.57
CA ARG A 155 12.72 -10.76 11.06
C ARG A 155 12.94 -9.45 11.83
N THR A 156 12.17 -8.40 11.56
CA THR A 156 12.39 -7.04 12.07
C THR A 156 11.41 -6.64 13.17
N ALA A 157 10.14 -7.02 13.08
CA ALA A 157 9.12 -6.71 14.09
C ALA A 157 9.51 -7.20 15.50
N PRO A 158 10.08 -8.42 15.68
CA PRO A 158 10.54 -8.85 17.00
C PRO A 158 11.74 -8.06 17.54
N LEU A 159 12.38 -7.19 16.76
CA LEU A 159 13.57 -6.43 17.18
C LEU A 159 13.26 -4.98 17.57
N CYS A 160 12.03 -4.50 17.42
CA CYS A 160 11.66 -3.12 17.69
C CYS A 160 10.56 -3.01 18.78
N ASN A 161 10.28 -1.78 19.21
CA ASN A 161 9.21 -1.48 20.16
C ASN A 161 7.84 -1.53 19.47
N GLU A 162 7.73 -0.83 18.35
CA GLU A 162 6.49 -0.72 17.60
C GLU A 162 6.82 -0.81 16.10
N PHE A 163 6.11 -1.66 15.41
CA PHE A 163 6.28 -1.93 13.99
C PHE A 163 5.03 -1.51 13.22
N TYR A 164 5.25 -0.78 12.14
CA TYR A 164 4.23 -0.44 11.15
C TYR A 164 4.62 -1.04 9.81
N GLY A 165 3.66 -1.69 9.16
CA GLY A 165 3.79 -2.15 7.78
C GLY A 165 2.69 -1.55 6.92
N ILE A 166 3.02 -0.97 5.80
CA ILE A 166 2.04 -0.46 4.83
C ILE A 166 2.20 -1.17 3.49
N ASP A 167 1.09 -1.57 2.91
CA ASP A 167 1.03 -2.15 1.56
C ASP A 167 -0.29 -1.77 0.90
N ILE A 168 -0.28 -1.70 -0.44
CA ILE A 168 -1.44 -1.29 -1.23
C ILE A 168 -2.40 -2.46 -1.51
N SER A 169 -1.92 -3.71 -1.43
CA SER A 169 -2.69 -4.91 -1.73
C SER A 169 -3.43 -5.44 -0.49
N PRO A 170 -4.78 -5.53 -0.53
CA PRO A 170 -5.56 -6.13 0.55
C PRO A 170 -5.18 -7.57 0.87
N GLU A 171 -4.91 -8.40 -0.15
CA GLU A 171 -4.57 -9.81 0.07
C GLU A 171 -3.16 -9.97 0.67
N THR A 172 -2.19 -9.12 0.30
CA THR A 172 -0.88 -9.12 0.97
C THR A 172 -1.00 -8.74 2.44
N ILE A 173 -1.76 -7.70 2.77
CA ILE A 173 -2.01 -7.28 4.17
C ILE A 173 -2.72 -8.37 4.97
N LYS A 174 -3.65 -9.09 4.36
CA LYS A 174 -4.30 -10.25 4.99
C LYS A 174 -3.31 -11.38 5.26
N GLY A 175 -2.41 -11.66 4.31
CA GLY A 175 -1.28 -12.59 4.49
C GLY A 175 -0.35 -12.14 5.62
N ALA A 176 0.08 -10.87 5.62
CA ALA A 176 0.91 -10.29 6.67
C ALA A 176 0.25 -10.37 8.06
N THR A 177 -1.06 -10.11 8.15
CA THR A 177 -1.81 -10.21 9.40
C THR A 177 -1.73 -11.62 9.98
N LYS A 178 -1.82 -12.65 9.14
CA LYS A 178 -1.69 -14.05 9.56
C LYS A 178 -0.24 -14.38 9.94
N ASN A 179 0.73 -13.97 9.12
CA ASN A 179 2.13 -14.32 9.32
C ASN A 179 2.77 -13.61 10.53
N LEU A 180 2.19 -12.49 10.95
CA LEU A 180 2.68 -11.67 12.06
C LEU A 180 1.77 -11.73 13.31
N GLU A 181 0.78 -12.64 13.35
CA GLU A 181 -0.23 -12.70 14.43
C GLU A 181 0.34 -12.92 15.83
N GLU A 182 1.53 -13.52 15.92
CA GLU A 182 2.21 -13.74 17.21
C GLU A 182 2.84 -12.46 17.79
N TYR A 183 3.05 -11.40 16.98
CA TYR A 183 3.69 -10.16 17.41
C TYR A 183 2.67 -9.10 17.80
N GLN A 184 2.63 -8.74 19.10
CA GLN A 184 1.68 -7.78 19.65
C GLN A 184 2.01 -6.31 19.34
N ASN A 185 3.19 -6.04 18.80
CA ASN A 185 3.68 -4.70 18.48
C ASN A 185 3.52 -4.32 17.01
N VAL A 186 2.74 -5.06 16.23
CA VAL A 186 2.57 -4.89 14.78
C VAL A 186 1.29 -4.13 14.45
N ASN A 187 1.42 -3.10 13.62
CA ASN A 187 0.33 -2.30 13.07
C ASN A 187 0.39 -2.38 11.53
N LEU A 188 -0.58 -3.02 10.91
CA LEU A 188 -0.65 -3.18 9.46
C LEU A 188 -1.67 -2.23 8.84
N ILE A 189 -1.30 -1.62 7.72
CA ILE A 189 -2.07 -0.60 7.03
C ILE A 189 -2.23 -1.01 5.56
N CYS A 190 -3.47 -1.17 5.10
CA CYS A 190 -3.79 -1.37 3.69
C CYS A 190 -4.09 -0.01 3.05
N ASP A 191 -3.08 0.64 2.46
CA ASP A 191 -3.22 1.94 1.80
C ASP A 191 -1.98 2.23 0.93
N ASP A 192 -2.10 3.24 0.06
CA ASP A 192 -0.97 3.76 -0.72
C ASP A 192 -0.08 4.64 0.17
N PHE A 193 1.18 4.23 0.34
CA PHE A 193 2.17 4.99 1.11
C PHE A 193 2.25 6.46 0.67
N THR A 194 2.15 6.74 -0.62
CA THR A 194 2.34 8.10 -1.15
C THR A 194 1.25 9.07 -0.70
N THR A 195 0.04 8.57 -0.42
CA THR A 195 -1.13 9.38 -0.03
C THR A 195 -1.54 9.20 1.43
N HIS A 196 -1.18 8.09 2.08
CA HIS A 196 -1.55 7.80 3.47
C HIS A 196 -1.01 8.85 4.45
N SER A 197 -1.80 9.25 5.44
CA SER A 197 -1.38 10.18 6.50
C SER A 197 -1.09 9.44 7.79
N PHE A 198 0.18 9.40 8.20
CA PHE A 198 0.58 8.82 9.48
C PHE A 198 0.44 9.84 10.62
N ASN A 199 -0.06 9.37 11.77
CA ASN A 199 -0.14 10.19 13.00
C ASN A 199 1.05 9.99 13.94
N THR A 200 2.13 9.36 13.44
CA THR A 200 3.35 9.09 14.19
C THR A 200 4.60 9.35 13.34
N THR A 201 5.76 9.39 14.01
CA THR A 201 7.07 9.48 13.36
C THR A 201 7.94 8.28 13.75
N PHE A 202 8.92 7.97 12.93
CA PHE A 202 9.66 6.73 12.98
C PHE A 202 11.14 6.94 13.26
N ASP A 203 11.74 6.06 14.04
CA ASP A 203 13.18 5.99 14.24
C ASP A 203 13.88 5.36 13.04
N VAL A 204 13.19 4.41 12.39
CA VAL A 204 13.67 3.72 11.19
C VAL A 204 12.52 3.59 10.20
N ILE A 205 12.79 3.93 8.96
CA ILE A 205 11.94 3.59 7.81
C ILE A 205 12.78 2.77 6.86
N TYR A 206 12.23 1.69 6.33
CA TYR A 206 12.90 0.92 5.31
C TYR A 206 11.94 0.44 4.21
N SER A 207 12.50 0.09 3.07
CA SER A 207 11.76 -0.47 1.95
C SER A 207 12.67 -1.36 1.12
N SER A 208 12.12 -2.46 0.64
CA SER A 208 12.80 -3.34 -0.30
C SER A 208 11.84 -3.77 -1.42
N LEU A 209 12.32 -3.75 -2.66
CA LEU A 209 11.60 -4.20 -3.86
C LEU A 209 10.22 -3.52 -4.08
N THR A 210 10.07 -2.29 -3.58
CA THR A 210 8.78 -1.57 -3.63
C THR A 210 8.87 -0.27 -4.42
N PHE A 211 10.00 0.43 -4.36
CA PHE A 211 10.14 1.76 -4.95
C PHE A 211 9.92 1.76 -6.46
N MET A 212 10.22 0.66 -7.17
CA MET A 212 9.91 0.52 -8.60
C MET A 212 8.42 0.67 -8.93
N HIS A 213 7.52 0.55 -7.97
CA HIS A 213 6.08 0.79 -8.14
C HIS A 213 5.69 2.25 -7.92
N ILE A 214 6.58 3.08 -7.42
CA ILE A 214 6.33 4.49 -7.12
C ILE A 214 6.86 5.35 -8.26
N LYS A 215 5.97 6.01 -8.99
CA LYS A 215 6.36 6.88 -10.13
C LYS A 215 7.08 8.14 -9.65
N ASP A 216 6.58 8.81 -8.62
CA ASP A 216 7.17 10.03 -8.07
C ASP A 216 8.05 9.71 -6.85
N LYS A 217 9.27 9.27 -7.15
CA LYS A 217 10.27 8.90 -6.14
C LYS A 217 10.71 10.09 -5.29
N HIS A 218 10.74 11.29 -5.88
CA HIS A 218 11.11 12.50 -5.16
C HIS A 218 10.13 12.80 -4.03
N ASN A 219 8.82 12.77 -4.31
CA ASN A 219 7.79 12.96 -3.29
C ASN A 219 7.80 11.84 -2.25
N ALA A 220 8.01 10.57 -2.66
CA ALA A 220 8.10 9.45 -1.73
C ALA A 220 9.27 9.61 -0.75
N ILE A 221 10.47 9.97 -1.24
CA ILE A 221 11.65 10.17 -0.40
C ILE A 221 11.51 11.40 0.50
N ASN A 222 10.90 12.50 0.00
CA ASN A 222 10.58 13.65 0.85
C ASN A 222 9.59 13.28 1.97
N LYS A 223 8.59 12.47 1.67
CA LYS A 223 7.65 11.96 2.67
C LYS A 223 8.37 11.10 3.72
N VAL A 224 9.27 10.22 3.31
CA VAL A 224 10.13 9.47 4.24
C VAL A 224 10.87 10.42 5.17
N GLN A 225 11.52 11.46 4.61
CA GLN A 225 12.25 12.46 5.40
C GLN A 225 11.35 13.17 6.43
N GLN A 226 10.12 13.52 6.03
CA GLN A 226 9.15 14.16 6.95
C GLN A 226 8.75 13.24 8.10
N LEU A 227 8.52 11.95 7.80
CA LEU A 227 8.08 10.93 8.76
C LEU A 227 9.19 10.45 9.70
N LEU A 228 10.47 10.61 9.34
CA LEU A 228 11.58 10.27 10.21
C LEU A 228 11.69 11.25 11.40
N LYS A 229 11.99 10.72 12.58
CA LYS A 229 12.47 11.50 13.72
C LYS A 229 13.84 12.10 13.40
N ASN A 230 14.25 13.18 14.11
CA ASN A 230 15.59 13.72 13.99
C ASN A 230 16.63 12.63 14.34
N GLY A 231 17.60 12.42 13.47
CA GLY A 231 18.59 11.35 13.61
C GLY A 231 18.10 9.96 13.19
N GLY A 232 16.85 9.83 12.74
CA GLY A 232 16.28 8.57 12.25
C GLY A 232 16.92 8.08 10.96
N LEU A 233 16.84 6.78 10.70
CA LEU A 233 17.45 6.11 9.57
C LEU A 233 16.44 5.76 8.49
N PHE A 234 16.82 5.92 7.23
CA PHE A 234 16.15 5.35 6.07
C PHE A 234 17.06 4.34 5.40
N VAL A 235 16.59 3.11 5.22
CA VAL A 235 17.32 2.03 4.55
C VAL A 235 16.49 1.55 3.36
N LEU A 236 17.01 1.77 2.15
CA LEU A 236 16.32 1.47 0.91
C LEU A 236 17.12 0.45 0.10
N SER A 237 16.47 -0.64 -0.30
CA SER A 237 16.99 -1.57 -1.29
C SER A 237 16.19 -1.43 -2.59
N THR A 238 16.86 -1.16 -3.71
CA THR A 238 16.26 -1.03 -5.04
C THR A 238 16.82 -2.12 -5.97
N ASP A 239 15.96 -2.67 -6.82
CA ASP A 239 16.38 -3.68 -7.80
C ASP A 239 17.32 -3.07 -8.84
N LYS A 240 18.35 -3.82 -9.24
CA LYS A 240 19.23 -3.47 -10.36
C LYS A 240 18.57 -3.72 -11.72
N ASN A 241 17.47 -4.50 -11.76
CA ASN A 241 16.73 -4.73 -12.99
C ASN A 241 16.11 -3.42 -13.49
N GLN A 242 16.31 -3.13 -14.77
CA GLN A 242 15.81 -1.91 -15.42
C GLN A 242 14.66 -2.20 -16.40
N ASP A 243 14.05 -3.38 -16.32
CA ASP A 243 12.86 -3.70 -17.08
C ASP A 243 11.69 -2.82 -16.63
N GLN A 244 10.93 -2.32 -17.60
CA GLN A 244 9.75 -1.48 -17.34
C GLN A 244 8.50 -2.28 -17.00
N PHE A 245 8.61 -3.59 -16.92
CA PHE A 245 7.49 -4.49 -16.63
C PHE A 245 7.94 -5.63 -15.72
N ILE A 246 7.07 -6.00 -14.79
CA ILE A 246 7.14 -7.27 -14.06
C ILE A 246 6.16 -8.23 -14.71
N ASP A 247 6.67 -9.42 -15.08
CA ASP A 247 5.92 -10.50 -15.71
C ASP A 247 6.07 -11.74 -14.80
N ILE A 248 5.29 -11.77 -13.73
CA ILE A 248 5.30 -12.84 -12.72
C ILE A 248 3.86 -13.27 -12.46
N GLY A 249 3.65 -14.57 -12.35
CA GLY A 249 2.30 -15.14 -12.19
C GLY A 249 1.52 -15.08 -13.50
N SER A 250 0.23 -14.83 -13.40
CA SER A 250 -0.69 -14.75 -14.55
C SER A 250 -0.88 -13.34 -15.09
N ASN A 251 -0.16 -12.36 -14.57
CA ASN A 251 -0.36 -10.95 -14.87
C ASN A 251 0.96 -10.19 -15.09
N LYS A 252 0.89 -9.13 -15.90
CA LYS A 252 2.02 -8.24 -16.20
C LYS A 252 1.66 -6.81 -15.81
N ILE A 253 2.57 -6.14 -15.09
CA ILE A 253 2.38 -4.74 -14.68
C ILE A 253 3.55 -3.87 -15.11
N GLU A 254 3.25 -2.59 -15.37
CA GLU A 254 4.25 -1.56 -15.58
C GLU A 254 4.92 -1.17 -14.26
N VAL A 255 6.22 -0.97 -14.29
CA VAL A 255 7.02 -0.45 -13.18
C VAL A 255 7.89 0.72 -13.65
N TYR A 256 8.39 1.47 -12.70
CA TYR A 256 9.28 2.62 -12.88
C TYR A 256 10.64 2.26 -12.27
N PRO A 257 11.58 1.69 -13.06
CA PRO A 257 12.86 1.22 -12.55
C PRO A 257 13.61 2.27 -11.75
N ASP A 258 14.28 1.83 -10.69
CA ASP A 258 15.05 2.70 -9.80
C ASP A 258 16.49 2.84 -10.32
N THR A 259 16.83 3.98 -10.92
CA THR A 259 18.23 4.23 -11.25
C THR A 259 19.00 4.77 -10.04
N THR A 260 20.25 4.36 -9.90
CA THR A 260 21.11 4.82 -8.79
C THR A 260 21.23 6.34 -8.77
N GLU A 261 21.39 6.97 -9.94
CA GLU A 261 21.52 8.42 -10.10
C GLU A 261 20.26 9.15 -9.64
N GLU A 262 19.08 8.68 -10.02
CA GLU A 262 17.80 9.29 -9.62
C GLU A 262 17.61 9.19 -8.10
N ILE A 263 17.84 8.02 -7.51
CA ILE A 263 17.71 7.81 -6.06
C ILE A 263 18.68 8.71 -5.29
N LEU A 264 19.95 8.77 -5.70
CA LEU A 264 20.95 9.66 -5.09
C LEU A 264 20.56 11.13 -5.18
N GLN A 265 20.01 11.56 -6.32
CA GLN A 265 19.52 12.93 -6.48
C GLN A 265 18.33 13.22 -5.59
N CYS A 266 17.35 12.31 -5.50
CA CYS A 266 16.21 12.45 -4.62
C CYS A 266 16.63 12.55 -3.14
N ILE A 267 17.57 11.70 -2.70
CA ILE A 267 18.12 11.73 -1.34
C ILE A 267 18.84 13.06 -1.08
N SER A 268 19.69 13.51 -1.99
CA SER A 268 20.40 14.79 -1.88
C SER A 268 19.45 15.98 -1.73
N ASN A 269 18.34 15.96 -2.47
CA ASN A 269 17.34 17.02 -2.44
C ASN A 269 16.44 16.97 -1.19
N SER A 270 16.37 15.84 -0.50
CA SER A 270 15.49 15.64 0.67
C SER A 270 16.07 16.11 2.01
N ALA A 271 17.24 16.74 2.02
CA ALA A 271 17.98 17.12 3.24
C ALA A 271 18.35 15.92 4.16
N MET A 272 18.30 14.69 3.67
CA MET A 272 18.89 13.54 4.35
C MET A 272 20.36 13.41 4.01
N LYS A 273 21.17 12.96 4.98
CA LYS A 273 22.58 12.66 4.77
C LYS A 273 22.74 11.20 4.36
N MET A 274 23.35 10.95 3.21
CA MET A 274 23.81 9.61 2.85
C MET A 274 24.93 9.20 3.81
N LEU A 275 24.76 8.04 4.45
CA LEU A 275 25.75 7.41 5.32
C LEU A 275 26.57 6.37 4.53
N GLU A 276 25.85 5.56 3.74
CA GLU A 276 26.46 4.46 3.00
C GLU A 276 25.64 4.17 1.73
N HIS A 277 26.30 3.80 0.66
CA HIS A 277 25.72 3.15 -0.50
C HIS A 277 26.58 1.94 -0.82
N TYR A 278 25.95 0.78 -0.93
CA TYR A 278 26.61 -0.45 -1.32
C TYR A 278 25.72 -1.29 -2.24
N GLU A 279 26.32 -2.25 -2.87
CA GLU A 279 25.64 -3.16 -3.79
C GLU A 279 25.57 -4.57 -3.20
N THR A 280 24.46 -5.23 -3.41
CA THR A 280 24.32 -6.67 -3.28
C THR A 280 24.40 -7.32 -4.68
N GLU A 281 24.17 -8.61 -4.79
CA GLU A 281 24.17 -9.28 -6.11
C GLU A 281 23.10 -8.66 -7.03
N PHE A 282 21.89 -8.36 -6.50
CA PHE A 282 20.77 -7.91 -7.30
C PHE A 282 20.24 -6.52 -6.95
N ALA A 283 20.75 -5.86 -5.93
CA ALA A 283 20.24 -4.57 -5.50
C ALA A 283 21.32 -3.51 -5.25
N ASN A 284 20.88 -2.24 -5.32
CA ASN A 284 21.57 -1.10 -4.74
C ASN A 284 20.93 -0.79 -3.37
N VAL A 285 21.75 -0.63 -2.34
CA VAL A 285 21.28 -0.33 -0.99
C VAL A 285 21.79 1.04 -0.54
N PHE A 286 20.86 1.88 -0.10
CA PHE A 286 21.11 3.24 0.37
C PHE A 286 20.78 3.34 1.86
N VAL A 287 21.75 3.80 2.65
CA VAL A 287 21.56 4.05 4.10
C VAL A 287 21.66 5.55 4.33
N CYS A 288 20.57 6.15 4.76
CA CYS A 288 20.46 7.59 4.94
C CYS A 288 20.06 7.93 6.37
N LYS A 289 20.40 9.14 6.81
CA LYS A 289 20.05 9.66 8.12
C LYS A 289 19.43 11.04 8.00
N LYS A 290 18.32 11.27 8.70
CA LYS A 290 17.76 12.61 8.85
C LYS A 290 18.66 13.47 9.74
N GLY A 291 18.96 14.69 9.30
CA GLY A 291 19.72 15.64 10.09
C GLY A 291 19.05 15.94 11.44
N VAL A 292 19.85 16.33 12.42
CA VAL A 292 19.35 16.91 13.67
C VAL A 292 19.24 18.41 13.42
N ILE A 293 18.02 18.94 13.48
CA ILE A 293 17.75 20.37 13.40
C ILE A 293 17.94 20.98 14.78
#